data_bf7eab45e3a88db5e44fcddbc1a3ff95
#
_entry.id   bf7eab45e3a88db5e44fcddbc1a3ff95
#
_cell.length_a   1.000
_cell.length_b   1.000
_cell.length_c   1.000
_cell.angle_alpha   90.00
_cell.angle_beta   90.00
_cell.angle_gamma   90.00
#
_symmetry.space_group_name_H-M   'P 1'
#
loop_
_entity.id
_entity.type
_entity.pdbx_description
1 polymer ?
#
loop_
_entity_poly.entity_id
_entity_poly.type
_entity_poly.pdbx_seq_one_letter_code
_entity_poly.pdbx_strand_id
1 'polypeptide(L)'
;MRCLAADADFASAYSPLFYLITHDIQSTIPVLFTLAHLSDIHLSPMPRARRRDLLGKRVLGYVNWHRGRKLVHRRDILDVLTRDLVERQPDHIAVTGDLVNLGLPEEFVLAAEWLRHLGPPDRVTAIPGNHDAYVRLHPERGTRHWRPYMASNEAGEALIRTPPTAFPFVRRIGDVALVALSSAIPTRPFIAAGRLGSAQRALLRLALKELGRAGLFRVVLVHHPPLPGKASWRRGLRDAQSALSVLKEAGTELVLHGHNHEQTVFEFDTVTGPAVVVGVPSASEAVSGRIPAARYNEYRVAKTGHGWHCEMIGRAVADSELHVWECEHRILRES
;
A
#
# COMPACT_ATOMS: atom_id res chain seq x y z
N MET A 1 -39.71 33.01 73.13
CA MET A 1 -40.97 33.47 72.59
C MET A 1 -41.23 32.78 71.28
N ARG A 2 -42.05 31.76 71.33
CA ARG A 2 -43.42 31.64 70.80
C ARG A 2 -43.42 31.91 69.27
N CYS A 3 -43.72 30.99 68.50
CA CYS A 3 -44.90 30.17 68.07
C CYS A 3 -45.07 30.50 66.56
N LEU A 4 -45.46 29.74 65.64
CA LEU A 4 -46.37 28.60 65.53
C LEU A 4 -46.22 27.97 64.17
N ALA A 5 -46.58 26.75 64.11
CA ALA A 5 -46.74 25.90 62.91
C ALA A 5 -47.93 26.33 62.04
N ALA A 6 -47.95 25.93 60.80
CA ALA A 6 -49.19 25.57 60.12
C ALA A 6 -48.82 24.67 58.90
N ASP A 7 -49.39 23.49 58.98
CA ASP A 7 -49.52 22.51 57.89
C ASP A 7 -50.35 23.02 56.72
N ALA A 8 -50.08 22.54 55.52
CA ALA A 8 -51.14 22.20 54.57
C ALA A 8 -50.56 21.34 53.40
N ASP A 9 -51.02 20.11 53.40
CA ASP A 9 -51.00 19.19 52.26
C ASP A 9 -51.53 19.81 50.96
N PHE A 10 -50.83 19.57 49.86
CA PHE A 10 -51.50 19.42 48.57
C PHE A 10 -50.74 18.35 47.76
N ALA A 11 -51.21 17.12 47.91
CA ALA A 11 -51.00 16.04 46.95
C ALA A 11 -51.95 16.27 45.77
N SER A 12 -51.43 16.35 44.56
CA SER A 12 -52.18 15.88 43.38
C SER A 12 -51.32 15.89 42.12
N ALA A 13 -51.08 14.71 41.64
CA ALA A 13 -51.10 14.28 40.22
C ALA A 13 -50.32 15.11 39.17
N TYR A 14 -49.11 14.66 38.84
CA TYR A 14 -48.67 14.66 37.44
C TYR A 14 -48.07 13.30 37.11
N SER A 15 -48.71 12.70 36.12
CA SER A 15 -48.46 11.41 35.49
C SER A 15 -46.98 11.18 35.09
N PRO A 16 -46.53 9.92 35.12
CA PRO A 16 -45.20 9.55 34.64
C PRO A 16 -45.25 9.34 33.11
N LEU A 17 -44.90 10.34 32.35
CA LEU A 17 -44.78 10.25 30.88
C LEU A 17 -43.50 10.87 30.38
N PHE A 18 -42.37 10.54 31.04
CA PHE A 18 -41.04 10.84 30.60
C PHE A 18 -40.10 9.64 30.83
N TYR A 19 -40.57 8.45 30.50
CA TYR A 19 -39.74 7.28 30.32
C TYR A 19 -40.00 6.77 28.93
N LEU A 20 -38.97 6.61 28.16
CA LEU A 20 -38.88 6.08 26.79
C LEU A 20 -38.66 7.16 25.73
N ILE A 21 -37.45 7.69 25.65
CA ILE A 21 -36.67 7.92 24.41
C ILE A 21 -35.20 8.19 24.88
N THR A 22 -34.56 7.22 25.52
CA THR A 22 -33.12 7.06 25.38
C THR A 22 -32.92 5.97 24.32
N HIS A 23 -33.22 6.30 23.07
CA HIS A 23 -32.63 5.56 22.00
C HIS A 23 -31.13 5.82 22.10
N ASP A 24 -30.42 4.74 22.38
CA ASP A 24 -29.00 4.56 22.20
C ASP A 24 -28.57 5.09 20.82
N ILE A 25 -28.31 6.38 20.74
CA ILE A 25 -27.44 6.92 19.72
C ILE A 25 -26.03 6.64 20.26
N GLN A 26 -25.64 5.37 20.28
CA GLN A 26 -24.25 5.03 20.09
C GLN A 26 -23.91 5.50 18.68
N SER A 27 -23.53 6.77 18.55
CA SER A 27 -22.73 7.26 17.45
C SER A 27 -21.42 6.48 17.53
N THR A 28 -21.41 5.28 16.96
CA THR A 28 -20.19 4.54 16.71
C THR A 28 -19.36 5.45 15.80
N ILE A 29 -18.40 6.15 16.42
CA ILE A 29 -17.36 6.84 15.66
C ILE A 29 -16.80 5.76 14.73
N PRO A 30 -16.90 5.91 13.41
CA PRO A 30 -16.43 4.88 12.50
C PRO A 30 -14.96 4.62 12.78
N VAL A 31 -14.59 3.36 13.00
CA VAL A 31 -13.19 2.99 13.20
C VAL A 31 -12.44 3.40 11.94
N LEU A 32 -11.62 4.42 12.08
CA LEU A 32 -10.80 4.92 11.00
C LEU A 32 -9.55 4.06 10.90
N PHE A 33 -9.35 3.42 9.75
CA PHE A 33 -8.13 2.68 9.43
C PHE A 33 -7.24 3.50 8.52
N THR A 34 -5.97 3.63 8.88
CA THR A 34 -4.97 4.41 8.14
C THR A 34 -3.94 3.49 7.48
N LEU A 35 -3.82 3.59 6.15
CA LEU A 35 -2.85 2.86 5.33
C LEU A 35 -1.88 3.85 4.68
N ALA A 36 -0.60 3.76 4.99
CA ALA A 36 0.43 4.49 4.23
C ALA A 36 0.94 3.62 3.07
N HIS A 37 1.13 4.23 1.89
CA HIS A 37 1.63 3.56 0.69
C HIS A 37 2.80 4.32 0.08
N LEU A 38 3.90 3.61 -0.10
CA LEU A 38 5.09 4.11 -0.80
C LEU A 38 5.65 3.02 -1.72
N SER A 39 6.45 3.44 -2.70
CA SER A 39 7.01 2.55 -3.73
C SER A 39 8.34 3.06 -4.26
N ASP A 40 9.04 2.21 -5.02
CA ASP A 40 10.22 2.56 -5.80
C ASP A 40 11.30 3.24 -4.93
N ILE A 41 11.66 2.52 -3.88
CA ILE A 41 12.59 2.97 -2.82
C ILE A 41 14.00 3.16 -3.37
N HIS A 42 14.45 2.26 -4.26
CA HIS A 42 15.77 2.28 -4.90
C HIS A 42 16.87 2.67 -3.93
N LEU A 43 16.99 1.89 -2.86
CA LEU A 43 17.80 2.20 -1.69
C LEU A 43 19.23 2.62 -2.07
N SER A 44 19.62 3.81 -1.62
CA SER A 44 20.92 4.44 -1.88
C SER A 44 21.66 4.70 -0.56
N PRO A 45 23.00 4.70 -0.54
CA PRO A 45 23.89 4.37 -1.66
C PRO A 45 23.90 2.88 -1.98
N MET A 46 24.05 2.56 -3.26
CA MET A 46 24.18 1.16 -3.70
C MET A 46 25.51 0.57 -3.16
N PRO A 47 25.53 -0.64 -2.60
CA PRO A 47 26.74 -1.27 -2.10
C PRO A 47 27.76 -1.50 -3.24
N ARG A 48 29.04 -1.61 -2.88
CA ARG A 48 30.10 -1.83 -3.84
C ARG A 48 29.92 -3.19 -4.52
N ALA A 49 29.60 -3.17 -5.82
CA ALA A 49 29.44 -4.39 -6.59
C ALA A 49 30.79 -5.10 -6.80
N ARG A 50 30.80 -6.41 -6.58
CA ARG A 50 31.98 -7.24 -6.89
C ARG A 50 31.99 -7.53 -8.41
N ARG A 51 33.16 -7.68 -9.02
CA ARG A 51 33.29 -7.97 -10.46
C ARG A 51 32.43 -9.18 -10.90
N ARG A 52 32.39 -10.23 -10.09
CA ARG A 52 31.57 -11.42 -10.34
C ARG A 52 30.06 -11.20 -10.31
N ASP A 53 29.59 -10.14 -9.62
CA ASP A 53 28.17 -9.80 -9.51
C ASP A 53 27.71 -8.92 -10.69
N LEU A 54 28.65 -8.33 -11.42
CA LEU A 54 28.42 -7.47 -12.59
C LEU A 54 28.37 -8.25 -13.91
N LEU A 55 27.81 -9.45 -13.92
CA LEU A 55 27.66 -10.23 -15.14
C LEU A 55 26.30 -9.98 -15.82
N GLY A 56 26.26 -10.00 -17.15
CA GLY A 56 25.03 -9.89 -17.93
C GLY A 56 24.34 -8.52 -17.78
N LYS A 57 23.05 -8.53 -17.48
CA LYS A 57 22.21 -7.32 -17.38
C LYS A 57 22.73 -6.30 -16.35
N ARG A 58 23.37 -6.76 -15.29
CA ARG A 58 23.87 -5.90 -14.21
C ARG A 58 24.96 -4.93 -14.65
N VAL A 59 25.81 -5.29 -15.61
CA VAL A 59 26.83 -4.36 -16.16
C VAL A 59 26.18 -3.09 -16.70
N LEU A 60 25.13 -3.26 -17.51
CA LEU A 60 24.40 -2.13 -18.09
C LEU A 60 23.72 -1.27 -17.03
N GLY A 61 23.10 -1.92 -16.06
CA GLY A 61 22.49 -1.22 -14.92
C GLY A 61 23.51 -0.48 -14.06
N TYR A 62 24.69 -1.08 -13.82
CA TYR A 62 25.77 -0.47 -13.04
C TYR A 62 26.33 0.78 -13.74
N VAL A 63 26.56 0.70 -15.05
CA VAL A 63 26.99 1.86 -15.85
C VAL A 63 25.93 2.96 -15.80
N ASN A 64 24.66 2.62 -15.97
CA ASN A 64 23.55 3.58 -15.90
C ASN A 64 23.45 4.23 -14.51
N TRP A 65 23.64 3.45 -13.44
CA TRP A 65 23.66 3.95 -12.08
C TRP A 65 24.74 5.04 -11.90
N HIS A 66 25.97 4.76 -12.34
CA HIS A 66 27.07 5.70 -12.23
C HIS A 66 26.96 6.92 -13.15
N ARG A 67 26.25 6.83 -14.28
CA ARG A 67 26.05 7.93 -15.23
C ARG A 67 25.04 8.98 -14.76
N GLY A 68 24.13 8.64 -13.85
CA GLY A 68 23.15 9.63 -13.40
C GLY A 68 22.14 9.13 -12.40
N ARG A 69 21.73 7.85 -12.44
CA ARG A 69 20.64 7.34 -11.61
C ARG A 69 20.90 7.50 -10.11
N LYS A 70 22.16 7.44 -9.68
CA LYS A 70 22.58 7.71 -8.29
C LYS A 70 22.25 9.12 -7.78
N LEU A 71 22.07 10.09 -8.70
CA LEU A 71 21.68 11.46 -8.37
C LEU A 71 20.17 11.64 -8.30
N VAL A 72 19.44 10.72 -8.93
CA VAL A 72 17.97 10.70 -8.92
C VAL A 72 17.44 10.10 -7.61
N HIS A 73 17.99 8.97 -7.16
CA HIS A 73 17.55 8.31 -5.96
C HIS A 73 18.42 8.70 -4.76
N ARG A 74 17.87 9.57 -3.92
CA ARG A 74 18.58 10.20 -2.80
C ARG A 74 18.15 9.62 -1.46
N ARG A 75 19.15 9.25 -0.65
CA ARG A 75 18.92 8.66 0.67
C ARG A 75 18.35 9.65 1.68
N ASP A 76 18.82 10.88 1.67
CA ASP A 76 18.35 11.94 2.57
C ASP A 76 16.87 12.28 2.38
N ILE A 77 16.40 12.28 1.12
CA ILE A 77 14.99 12.46 0.77
C ILE A 77 14.14 11.28 1.31
N LEU A 78 14.60 10.06 1.05
CA LEU A 78 13.93 8.85 1.57
C LEU A 78 13.87 8.87 3.11
N ASP A 79 14.93 9.26 3.78
CA ASP A 79 15.00 9.28 5.25
C ASP A 79 14.04 10.31 5.86
N VAL A 80 13.89 11.48 5.23
CA VAL A 80 12.94 12.51 5.65
C VAL A 80 11.51 12.02 5.46
N LEU A 81 11.21 11.45 4.29
CA LEU A 81 9.88 10.93 3.97
C LEU A 81 9.50 9.75 4.90
N THR A 82 10.44 8.84 5.14
CA THR A 82 10.24 7.69 6.04
C THR A 82 10.02 8.14 7.48
N ARG A 83 10.73 9.16 7.95
CA ARG A 83 10.56 9.71 9.29
C ARG A 83 9.16 10.30 9.47
N ASP A 84 8.72 11.16 8.56
CA ASP A 84 7.35 11.73 8.59
C ASP A 84 6.29 10.62 8.61
N LEU A 85 6.45 9.59 7.78
CA LEU A 85 5.53 8.47 7.73
C LEU A 85 5.48 7.69 9.06
N VAL A 86 6.63 7.40 9.66
CA VAL A 86 6.71 6.65 10.93
C VAL A 86 6.18 7.48 12.10
N GLU A 87 6.45 8.78 12.14
CA GLU A 87 5.93 9.70 13.18
C GLU A 87 4.40 9.81 13.15
N ARG A 88 3.78 9.65 11.99
CA ARG A 88 2.32 9.65 11.84
C ARG A 88 1.64 8.36 12.31
N GLN A 89 2.39 7.29 12.53
CA GLN A 89 1.92 6.02 13.07
C GLN A 89 0.68 5.44 12.35
N PRO A 90 0.69 5.26 11.02
CA PRO A 90 -0.43 4.62 10.33
C PRO A 90 -0.66 3.21 10.88
N ASP A 91 -1.88 2.70 10.80
CA ASP A 91 -2.20 1.34 11.25
C ASP A 91 -1.43 0.29 10.46
N HIS A 92 -1.18 0.57 9.17
CA HIS A 92 -0.39 -0.32 8.32
C HIS A 92 0.37 0.45 7.23
N ILE A 93 1.48 -0.13 6.76
CA ILE A 93 2.32 0.43 5.70
C ILE A 93 2.42 -0.58 4.56
N ALA A 94 2.13 -0.14 3.33
CA ALA A 94 2.30 -0.92 2.11
C ALA A 94 3.47 -0.40 1.28
N VAL A 95 4.41 -1.30 0.93
CA VAL A 95 5.56 -1.01 0.06
C VAL A 95 5.40 -1.81 -1.23
N THR A 96 5.15 -1.14 -2.35
CA THR A 96 4.82 -1.81 -3.62
C THR A 96 6.01 -2.05 -4.54
N GLY A 97 7.20 -2.28 -3.97
CA GLY A 97 8.34 -2.85 -4.67
C GLY A 97 9.42 -1.87 -5.09
N ASP A 98 10.40 -2.40 -5.83
CA ASP A 98 11.61 -1.74 -6.27
C ASP A 98 12.42 -1.16 -5.10
N LEU A 99 12.71 -2.03 -4.10
CA LEU A 99 13.52 -1.69 -2.95
C LEU A 99 15.00 -1.59 -3.32
N VAL A 100 15.47 -2.43 -4.25
CA VAL A 100 16.86 -2.49 -4.69
C VAL A 100 17.07 -1.87 -6.09
N ASN A 101 18.31 -1.76 -6.55
CA ASN A 101 18.65 -1.16 -7.85
C ASN A 101 19.05 -2.20 -8.90
N LEU A 102 19.99 -3.08 -8.57
CA LEU A 102 20.56 -4.07 -9.49
C LEU A 102 20.32 -5.51 -9.04
N GLY A 103 19.68 -5.70 -7.90
CA GLY A 103 19.50 -7.01 -7.29
C GLY A 103 20.81 -7.63 -6.83
N LEU A 104 21.76 -6.83 -6.36
CA LEU A 104 22.97 -7.36 -5.71
C LEU A 104 22.58 -8.01 -4.38
N PRO A 105 23.20 -9.12 -3.97
CA PRO A 105 22.86 -9.79 -2.71
C PRO A 105 22.90 -8.87 -1.49
N GLU A 106 23.88 -7.98 -1.44
CA GLU A 106 24.04 -7.01 -0.36
C GLU A 106 22.91 -5.95 -0.33
N GLU A 107 22.32 -5.60 -1.47
CA GLU A 107 21.17 -4.69 -1.52
C GLU A 107 19.95 -5.27 -0.80
N PHE A 108 19.72 -6.59 -0.90
CA PHE A 108 18.58 -7.24 -0.21
C PHE A 108 18.73 -7.24 1.31
N VAL A 109 19.96 -7.34 1.81
CA VAL A 109 20.24 -7.23 3.25
C VAL A 109 19.95 -5.81 3.74
N LEU A 110 20.46 -4.79 3.03
CA LEU A 110 20.22 -3.39 3.35
C LEU A 110 18.72 -3.03 3.27
N ALA A 111 18.01 -3.56 2.28
CA ALA A 111 16.57 -3.37 2.16
C ALA A 111 15.80 -4.04 3.30
N ALA A 112 16.24 -5.22 3.78
CA ALA A 112 15.68 -5.85 4.97
C ALA A 112 15.92 -5.01 6.24
N GLU A 113 17.07 -4.36 6.35
CA GLU A 113 17.36 -3.42 7.44
C GLU A 113 16.45 -2.19 7.37
N TRP A 114 16.28 -1.63 6.19
CA TRP A 114 15.38 -0.49 6.00
C TRP A 114 13.92 -0.85 6.32
N LEU A 115 13.42 -2.02 5.91
CA LEU A 115 12.08 -2.49 6.26
C LEU A 115 11.90 -2.62 7.78
N ARG A 116 12.93 -3.09 8.51
CA ARG A 116 12.89 -3.16 9.99
C ARG A 116 12.80 -1.79 10.65
N HIS A 117 13.46 -0.76 10.07
CA HIS A 117 13.35 0.62 10.54
C HIS A 117 11.96 1.23 10.21
N LEU A 118 11.35 0.82 9.10
CA LEU A 118 10.01 1.27 8.74
C LEU A 118 8.95 0.73 9.71
N GLY A 119 9.13 -0.50 10.16
CA GLY A 119 8.25 -1.11 11.18
C GLY A 119 8.36 -2.64 11.25
N PRO A 120 7.71 -3.25 12.25
CA PRO A 120 7.67 -4.70 12.38
C PRO A 120 6.83 -5.36 11.28
N PRO A 121 7.03 -6.66 11.00
CA PRO A 121 6.36 -7.36 9.89
C PRO A 121 4.83 -7.42 9.96
N ASP A 122 4.24 -7.28 11.13
CA ASP A 122 2.79 -7.22 11.32
C ASP A 122 2.18 -5.87 10.93
N ARG A 123 2.99 -4.81 10.91
CA ARG A 123 2.58 -3.45 10.51
C ARG A 123 3.06 -3.04 9.11
N VAL A 124 3.90 -3.83 8.46
CA VAL A 124 4.44 -3.53 7.13
C VAL A 124 4.22 -4.71 6.19
N THR A 125 3.67 -4.42 5.02
CA THR A 125 3.55 -5.36 3.89
C THR A 125 4.44 -4.87 2.75
N ALA A 126 5.32 -5.73 2.25
CA ALA A 126 6.12 -5.45 1.07
C ALA A 126 5.81 -6.45 -0.05
N ILE A 127 5.89 -6.01 -1.31
CA ILE A 127 5.87 -6.86 -2.50
C ILE A 127 7.08 -6.55 -3.38
N PRO A 128 7.56 -7.50 -4.20
CA PRO A 128 8.71 -7.22 -5.06
C PRO A 128 8.31 -6.46 -6.33
N GLY A 129 9.19 -5.55 -6.78
CA GLY A 129 9.14 -4.91 -8.08
C GLY A 129 10.12 -5.52 -9.10
N ASN A 130 10.24 -4.92 -10.28
CA ASN A 130 11.11 -5.46 -11.33
C ASN A 130 12.60 -5.33 -11.03
N HIS A 131 13.03 -4.37 -10.23
CA HIS A 131 14.41 -4.26 -9.76
C HIS A 131 14.74 -5.31 -8.71
N ASP A 132 13.77 -5.74 -7.93
CA ASP A 132 13.92 -6.83 -6.95
C ASP A 132 14.02 -8.22 -7.64
N ALA A 133 13.53 -8.33 -8.89
CA ALA A 133 13.71 -9.47 -9.77
C ALA A 133 14.64 -9.17 -10.96
N TYR A 134 15.61 -8.27 -10.79
CA TYR A 134 16.47 -7.75 -11.86
C TYR A 134 17.19 -8.87 -12.64
N VAL A 135 17.64 -9.89 -11.92
CA VAL A 135 18.21 -11.14 -12.44
C VAL A 135 17.68 -12.33 -11.65
N ARG A 136 17.83 -13.53 -12.19
CA ARG A 136 17.56 -14.75 -11.40
C ARG A 136 18.59 -14.88 -10.29
N LEU A 137 18.12 -14.94 -9.05
CA LEU A 137 18.92 -15.20 -7.86
C LEU A 137 18.44 -16.45 -7.17
N HIS A 138 19.36 -17.12 -6.47
CA HIS A 138 18.94 -18.11 -5.48
C HIS A 138 18.11 -17.42 -4.39
N PRO A 139 16.97 -17.98 -3.94
CA PRO A 139 16.08 -17.32 -2.98
C PRO A 139 16.80 -16.79 -1.73
N GLU A 140 17.77 -17.53 -1.19
CA GLU A 140 18.56 -17.14 -0.02
C GLU A 140 19.40 -15.87 -0.21
N ARG A 141 19.61 -15.43 -1.44
CA ARG A 141 20.40 -14.25 -1.81
C ARG A 141 19.54 -13.12 -2.37
N GLY A 142 18.23 -13.25 -2.26
CA GLY A 142 17.26 -12.34 -2.81
C GLY A 142 16.18 -11.95 -1.81
N THR A 143 14.94 -11.87 -2.26
CA THR A 143 13.78 -11.40 -1.49
C THR A 143 13.46 -12.24 -0.24
N ARG A 144 14.09 -13.42 -0.04
CA ARG A 144 13.91 -14.20 1.20
C ARG A 144 14.27 -13.42 2.47
N HIS A 145 15.18 -12.45 2.38
CA HIS A 145 15.52 -11.55 3.49
C HIS A 145 14.30 -10.74 3.99
N TRP A 146 13.27 -10.59 3.14
CA TRP A 146 12.05 -9.85 3.43
C TRP A 146 10.83 -10.74 3.71
N ARG A 147 11.02 -12.06 3.74
CA ARG A 147 9.93 -13.03 3.88
C ARG A 147 8.90 -12.70 4.95
N PRO A 148 9.27 -12.22 6.16
CA PRO A 148 8.27 -11.84 7.17
C PRO A 148 7.32 -10.74 6.72
N TYR A 149 7.77 -9.86 5.80
CA TYR A 149 6.97 -8.77 5.22
C TYR A 149 6.13 -9.20 4.01
N MET A 150 6.34 -10.42 3.51
CA MET A 150 5.71 -10.99 2.32
C MET A 150 4.95 -12.28 2.65
N ALA A 151 4.21 -12.30 3.74
CA ALA A 151 3.44 -13.45 4.18
C ALA A 151 2.06 -13.01 4.67
N SER A 152 1.07 -13.89 4.54
CA SER A 152 -0.22 -13.71 5.18
C SER A 152 -0.05 -13.59 6.69
N ASN A 153 -0.97 -12.89 7.34
CA ASN A 153 -1.16 -13.00 8.77
C ASN A 153 -2.23 -14.09 9.08
N GLU A 154 -2.34 -14.48 10.33
CA GLU A 154 -3.26 -15.52 10.76
C GLU A 154 -4.71 -15.24 10.31
N ALA A 155 -5.19 -14.00 10.47
CA ALA A 155 -6.53 -13.61 10.07
C ALA A 155 -6.74 -13.66 8.54
N GLY A 156 -5.70 -13.43 7.73
CA GLY A 156 -5.72 -13.59 6.27
C GLY A 156 -5.70 -15.06 5.87
N GLU A 157 -4.88 -15.90 6.51
CA GLU A 157 -4.82 -17.35 6.27
C GLU A 157 -6.11 -18.07 6.63
N ALA A 158 -6.83 -17.61 7.65
CA ALA A 158 -8.13 -18.15 8.02
C ALA A 158 -9.19 -17.97 6.94
N LEU A 159 -9.07 -16.90 6.12
CA LEU A 159 -9.97 -16.62 5.00
C LEU A 159 -9.49 -17.29 3.71
N ILE A 160 -8.20 -17.20 3.43
CA ILE A 160 -7.59 -17.69 2.19
C ILE A 160 -6.29 -18.43 2.51
N ARG A 161 -6.31 -19.73 2.35
CA ARG A 161 -5.10 -20.55 2.47
C ARG A 161 -4.28 -20.45 1.20
N THR A 162 -3.11 -19.80 1.30
CA THR A 162 -2.11 -19.78 0.23
C THR A 162 -0.86 -20.53 0.70
N PRO A 163 -0.12 -21.19 -0.21
CA PRO A 163 1.15 -21.80 0.17
C PRO A 163 2.10 -20.77 0.79
N PRO A 164 2.84 -21.09 1.85
CA PRO A 164 3.85 -20.20 2.41
C PRO A 164 4.84 -19.78 1.32
N THR A 165 5.10 -18.50 1.13
CA THR A 165 5.95 -17.96 0.03
C THR A 165 5.30 -17.79 -1.33
N ALA A 166 4.02 -18.15 -1.51
CA ALA A 166 3.31 -17.94 -2.76
C ALA A 166 2.58 -16.59 -2.79
N PHE A 167 2.44 -16.04 -3.98
CA PHE A 167 1.54 -14.92 -4.25
C PHE A 167 0.26 -15.44 -4.93
N PRO A 168 -0.90 -14.84 -4.63
CA PRO A 168 -1.10 -13.77 -3.67
C PRO A 168 -1.00 -14.25 -2.24
N PHE A 169 -0.59 -13.38 -1.34
CA PHE A 169 -0.83 -13.57 0.09
C PHE A 169 -1.83 -12.50 0.59
N VAL A 170 -2.48 -12.78 1.72
CA VAL A 170 -3.54 -11.93 2.25
C VAL A 170 -3.23 -11.53 3.68
N ARG A 171 -3.40 -10.26 4.00
CA ARG A 171 -3.39 -9.75 5.37
C ARG A 171 -4.72 -9.07 5.67
N ARG A 172 -5.36 -9.50 6.74
CA ARG A 172 -6.55 -8.83 7.26
C ARG A 172 -6.18 -8.02 8.50
N ILE A 173 -6.51 -6.74 8.50
CA ILE A 173 -6.32 -5.81 9.61
C ILE A 173 -7.68 -5.15 9.86
N GLY A 174 -8.35 -5.58 10.93
CA GLY A 174 -9.73 -5.17 11.19
C GLY A 174 -10.66 -5.48 10.02
N ASP A 175 -11.29 -4.46 9.47
CA ASP A 175 -12.21 -4.57 8.33
C ASP A 175 -11.54 -4.33 6.96
N VAL A 176 -10.22 -4.16 6.93
CA VAL A 176 -9.44 -3.99 5.69
C VAL A 176 -8.64 -5.24 5.39
N ALA A 177 -8.61 -5.64 4.13
CA ALA A 177 -7.82 -6.77 3.63
C ALA A 177 -6.88 -6.34 2.52
N LEU A 178 -5.57 -6.60 2.70
CA LEU A 178 -4.55 -6.40 1.70
C LEU A 178 -4.33 -7.70 0.93
N VAL A 179 -4.49 -7.68 -0.39
CA VAL A 179 -4.20 -8.80 -1.30
C VAL A 179 -2.93 -8.46 -2.08
N ALA A 180 -1.83 -9.04 -1.68
CA ALA A 180 -0.51 -8.73 -2.19
C ALA A 180 -0.13 -9.65 -3.36
N LEU A 181 0.23 -9.03 -4.50
CA LEU A 181 0.60 -9.71 -5.74
C LEU A 181 2.08 -9.52 -6.05
N SER A 182 2.68 -10.48 -6.74
CA SER A 182 3.98 -10.30 -7.37
C SER A 182 3.83 -10.26 -8.89
N SER A 183 4.14 -9.13 -9.49
CA SER A 183 4.29 -8.98 -10.94
C SER A 183 5.75 -9.02 -11.38
N ALA A 184 6.69 -9.17 -10.44
CA ALA A 184 8.12 -9.16 -10.66
C ALA A 184 8.59 -10.44 -11.37
N ILE A 185 9.23 -10.30 -12.52
CA ILE A 185 9.83 -11.39 -13.29
C ILE A 185 11.22 -10.98 -13.79
N PRO A 186 12.19 -11.88 -13.83
CA PRO A 186 13.47 -11.61 -14.50
C PRO A 186 13.26 -11.38 -16.00
N THR A 187 13.83 -10.29 -16.52
CA THR A 187 13.67 -9.88 -17.91
C THR A 187 15.01 -9.68 -18.62
N ARG A 188 14.99 -9.63 -19.96
CA ARG A 188 16.15 -9.24 -20.78
C ARG A 188 16.55 -7.78 -20.51
N PRO A 189 17.79 -7.37 -20.86
CA PRO A 189 18.18 -5.97 -20.84
C PRO A 189 17.15 -5.06 -21.53
N PHE A 190 16.98 -3.84 -21.00
CA PHE A 190 16.05 -2.82 -21.49
C PHE A 190 14.55 -3.17 -21.41
N ILE A 191 14.22 -4.25 -20.71
CA ILE A 191 12.84 -4.64 -20.43
C ILE A 191 12.63 -4.64 -18.91
N ALA A 192 11.58 -3.95 -18.48
CA ALA A 192 11.13 -3.84 -17.09
C ALA A 192 9.63 -4.26 -16.97
N ALA A 193 9.18 -5.16 -17.86
CA ALA A 193 7.80 -5.62 -17.88
C ALA A 193 7.53 -6.65 -16.79
N GLY A 194 6.30 -6.65 -16.28
CA GLY A 194 5.81 -7.60 -15.28
C GLY A 194 4.88 -8.65 -15.85
N ARG A 195 4.54 -9.64 -15.03
CA ARG A 195 3.53 -10.66 -15.32
C ARG A 195 2.99 -11.30 -14.04
N LEU A 196 1.68 -11.43 -13.90
CA LEU A 196 1.06 -12.18 -12.80
C LEU A 196 0.99 -13.68 -13.09
N GLY A 197 0.63 -14.05 -14.31
CA GLY A 197 0.37 -15.44 -14.68
C GLY A 197 -1.03 -15.92 -14.31
N SER A 198 -1.47 -17.03 -14.92
CA SER A 198 -2.85 -17.54 -14.76
C SER A 198 -3.14 -18.06 -13.36
N ALA A 199 -2.19 -18.76 -12.75
CA ALA A 199 -2.37 -19.33 -11.40
C ALA A 199 -2.58 -18.23 -10.35
N GLN A 200 -1.75 -17.19 -10.35
CA GLN A 200 -1.89 -16.08 -9.40
C GLN A 200 -3.19 -15.28 -9.63
N ARG A 201 -3.60 -15.08 -10.91
CA ARG A 201 -4.87 -14.44 -11.22
C ARG A 201 -6.08 -15.26 -10.78
N ALA A 202 -6.01 -16.60 -10.87
CA ALA A 202 -7.09 -17.47 -10.37
C ALA A 202 -7.23 -17.38 -8.84
N LEU A 203 -6.10 -17.37 -8.11
CA LEU A 203 -6.09 -17.18 -6.65
C LEU A 203 -6.55 -15.77 -6.25
N LEU A 204 -6.16 -14.74 -7.00
CA LEU A 204 -6.65 -13.36 -6.81
C LEU A 204 -8.18 -13.30 -6.89
N ARG A 205 -8.77 -13.92 -7.95
CA ARG A 205 -10.23 -13.97 -8.12
C ARG A 205 -10.91 -14.63 -6.92
N LEU A 206 -10.38 -15.75 -6.46
CA LEU A 206 -10.89 -16.44 -5.29
C LEU A 206 -10.81 -15.56 -4.03
N ALA A 207 -9.62 -15.00 -3.76
CA ALA A 207 -9.39 -14.15 -2.60
C ALA A 207 -10.35 -12.95 -2.57
N LEU A 208 -10.45 -12.20 -3.66
CA LEU A 208 -11.32 -11.03 -3.72
C LEU A 208 -12.80 -11.37 -3.50
N LYS A 209 -13.28 -12.50 -4.01
CA LYS A 209 -14.66 -12.95 -3.79
C LYS A 209 -14.91 -13.33 -2.32
N GLU A 210 -14.02 -14.09 -1.70
CA GLU A 210 -14.17 -14.48 -0.29
C GLU A 210 -14.09 -13.28 0.66
N LEU A 211 -13.13 -12.37 0.42
CA LEU A 211 -13.00 -11.14 1.20
C LEU A 211 -14.22 -10.21 1.01
N GLY A 212 -14.78 -10.15 -0.21
CA GLY A 212 -16.00 -9.40 -0.47
C GLY A 212 -17.23 -10.00 0.26
N ARG A 213 -17.36 -11.34 0.29
CA ARG A 213 -18.41 -12.02 1.08
C ARG A 213 -18.27 -11.78 2.59
N ALA A 214 -17.04 -11.63 3.07
CA ALA A 214 -16.76 -11.24 4.45
C ALA A 214 -17.02 -9.75 4.73
N GLY A 215 -17.45 -8.95 3.75
CA GLY A 215 -17.76 -7.53 3.90
C GLY A 215 -16.54 -6.65 4.18
N LEU A 216 -15.34 -7.05 3.70
CA LEU A 216 -14.09 -6.34 3.93
C LEU A 216 -13.80 -5.32 2.82
N PHE A 217 -13.15 -4.22 3.18
CA PHE A 217 -12.53 -3.29 2.23
C PHE A 217 -11.28 -3.93 1.63
N ARG A 218 -11.26 -4.15 0.31
CA ARG A 218 -10.20 -4.91 -0.38
C ARG A 218 -9.22 -3.99 -1.06
N VAL A 219 -7.96 -4.05 -0.62
CA VAL A 219 -6.83 -3.32 -1.21
C VAL A 219 -5.92 -4.30 -1.93
N VAL A 220 -5.76 -4.15 -3.23
CA VAL A 220 -4.83 -4.96 -4.03
C VAL A 220 -3.50 -4.23 -4.17
N LEU A 221 -2.41 -4.90 -3.82
CA LEU A 221 -1.04 -4.39 -3.98
C LEU A 221 -0.38 -5.08 -5.17
N VAL A 222 0.12 -4.31 -6.12
CA VAL A 222 0.84 -4.79 -7.30
C VAL A 222 1.88 -3.77 -7.74
N HIS A 223 3.07 -4.19 -8.16
CA HIS A 223 4.10 -3.21 -8.56
C HIS A 223 3.80 -2.54 -9.90
N HIS A 224 3.52 -3.32 -10.94
CA HIS A 224 3.18 -2.77 -12.26
C HIS A 224 1.71 -2.37 -12.35
N PRO A 225 1.36 -1.23 -12.98
CA PRO A 225 -0.03 -0.80 -13.14
C PRO A 225 -0.86 -1.89 -13.84
N PRO A 226 -2.00 -2.31 -13.26
CA PRO A 226 -2.82 -3.39 -13.81
C PRO A 226 -3.78 -2.92 -14.91
N LEU A 227 -3.67 -1.68 -15.34
CA LEU A 227 -4.50 -1.09 -16.39
C LEU A 227 -3.81 -1.15 -17.75
N PRO A 228 -4.47 -1.68 -18.81
CA PRO A 228 -3.92 -1.67 -20.16
C PRO A 228 -3.60 -0.27 -20.66
N GLY A 229 -2.48 -0.11 -21.38
CA GLY A 229 -2.07 1.15 -21.97
C GLY A 229 -1.44 2.18 -21.01
N LYS A 230 -1.35 1.88 -19.70
CA LYS A 230 -0.76 2.81 -18.71
C LYS A 230 0.77 2.69 -18.57
N ALA A 231 1.37 1.77 -19.30
CA ALA A 231 2.82 1.68 -19.50
C ALA A 231 3.12 1.09 -20.88
N SER A 232 4.31 1.38 -21.42
CA SER A 232 4.74 0.81 -22.70
C SER A 232 4.88 -0.72 -22.60
N TRP A 233 4.88 -1.43 -23.74
CA TRP A 233 5.04 -2.88 -23.76
C TRP A 233 6.34 -3.38 -23.11
N ARG A 234 7.37 -2.53 -23.09
CA ARG A 234 8.67 -2.83 -22.43
C ARG A 234 8.61 -2.72 -20.91
N ARG A 235 7.64 -1.97 -20.38
CA ARG A 235 7.53 -1.65 -18.95
C ARG A 235 6.22 -2.15 -18.33
N GLY A 236 5.17 -2.36 -19.12
CA GLY A 236 3.85 -2.68 -18.62
C GLY A 236 3.68 -4.10 -18.09
N LEU A 237 2.59 -4.33 -17.41
CA LEU A 237 2.12 -5.65 -17.02
C LEU A 237 1.63 -6.39 -18.29
N ARG A 238 2.29 -7.50 -18.65
CA ARG A 238 2.00 -8.23 -19.90
C ARG A 238 0.61 -8.81 -19.97
N ASP A 239 0.03 -9.15 -18.84
CA ASP A 239 -1.31 -9.70 -18.71
C ASP A 239 -2.27 -8.73 -18.01
N ALA A 240 -2.07 -7.39 -18.19
CA ALA A 240 -2.89 -6.34 -17.62
C ALA A 240 -4.38 -6.49 -17.94
N GLN A 241 -4.74 -6.80 -19.20
CA GLN A 241 -6.14 -7.00 -19.60
C GLN A 241 -6.80 -8.12 -18.79
N SER A 242 -6.11 -9.26 -18.64
CA SER A 242 -6.62 -10.38 -17.85
C SER A 242 -6.66 -10.08 -16.34
N ALA A 243 -5.71 -9.29 -15.84
CA ALA A 243 -5.74 -8.82 -14.45
C ALA A 243 -6.93 -7.89 -14.20
N LEU A 244 -7.16 -6.92 -15.09
CA LEU A 244 -8.30 -6.02 -15.01
C LEU A 244 -9.65 -6.78 -15.08
N SER A 245 -9.77 -7.79 -15.94
CA SER A 245 -10.97 -8.63 -15.97
C SER A 245 -11.24 -9.31 -14.62
N VAL A 246 -10.20 -9.83 -13.97
CA VAL A 246 -10.35 -10.43 -12.63
C VAL A 246 -10.80 -9.40 -11.60
N LEU A 247 -10.21 -8.21 -11.59
CA LEU A 247 -10.58 -7.12 -10.68
C LEU A 247 -12.05 -6.70 -10.87
N LYS A 248 -12.48 -6.55 -12.13
CA LYS A 248 -13.87 -6.21 -12.48
C LYS A 248 -14.87 -7.29 -12.04
N GLU A 249 -14.59 -8.55 -12.34
CA GLU A 249 -15.47 -9.69 -12.06
C GLU A 249 -15.53 -10.12 -10.59
N ALA A 250 -14.48 -9.89 -9.84
CA ALA A 250 -14.42 -10.28 -8.43
C ALA A 250 -14.72 -9.13 -7.46
N GLY A 251 -14.55 -7.88 -7.92
CA GLY A 251 -14.71 -6.66 -7.13
C GLY A 251 -13.48 -6.37 -6.26
N THR A 252 -13.18 -5.11 -6.10
CA THR A 252 -12.17 -4.56 -5.18
C THR A 252 -12.51 -3.09 -4.97
N GLU A 253 -12.01 -2.48 -3.92
CA GLU A 253 -12.24 -1.05 -3.65
C GLU A 253 -11.04 -0.20 -4.08
N LEU A 254 -9.81 -0.69 -3.81
CA LEU A 254 -8.59 0.06 -4.05
C LEU A 254 -7.49 -0.83 -4.63
N VAL A 255 -6.73 -0.31 -5.59
CA VAL A 255 -5.54 -0.97 -6.14
C VAL A 255 -4.36 0.00 -6.07
N LEU A 256 -3.27 -0.42 -5.45
CA LEU A 256 -2.08 0.40 -5.22
C LEU A 256 -0.90 -0.14 -6.02
N HIS A 257 -0.19 0.75 -6.72
CA HIS A 257 0.97 0.38 -7.52
C HIS A 257 2.07 1.45 -7.54
N GLY A 258 3.27 1.07 -7.99
CA GLY A 258 4.41 1.96 -8.24
C GLY A 258 4.84 1.96 -9.70
N HIS A 259 6.13 1.69 -9.95
CA HIS A 259 6.77 1.43 -11.22
C HIS A 259 6.89 2.62 -12.19
N ASN A 260 5.88 3.44 -12.34
CA ASN A 260 5.90 4.58 -13.27
C ASN A 260 6.55 5.82 -12.66
N HIS A 261 6.73 5.86 -11.34
CA HIS A 261 7.19 7.03 -10.57
C HIS A 261 6.27 8.26 -10.73
N GLU A 262 4.99 8.03 -10.94
CA GLU A 262 4.00 9.08 -11.19
C GLU A 262 2.81 8.94 -10.24
N GLN A 263 2.31 10.08 -9.76
CA GLN A 263 1.01 10.12 -9.09
C GLN A 263 -0.09 9.99 -10.13
N THR A 264 -0.84 8.92 -10.03
CA THR A 264 -1.99 8.66 -10.92
C THR A 264 -3.19 8.16 -10.15
N VAL A 265 -4.38 8.58 -10.57
CA VAL A 265 -5.65 8.09 -10.03
C VAL A 265 -6.56 7.76 -11.19
N PHE A 266 -7.00 6.50 -11.28
CA PHE A 266 -7.91 6.03 -12.31
C PHE A 266 -9.03 5.24 -11.67
N GLU A 267 -10.25 5.43 -12.17
CA GLU A 267 -11.43 4.70 -11.73
C GLU A 267 -11.85 3.66 -12.77
N PHE A 268 -12.46 2.58 -12.31
CA PHE A 268 -13.05 1.57 -13.17
C PHE A 268 -14.20 0.86 -12.43
N ASP A 269 -15.23 0.45 -13.19
CA ASP A 269 -16.37 -0.25 -12.61
C ASP A 269 -16.07 -1.72 -12.34
N THR A 270 -16.57 -2.21 -11.22
CA THR A 270 -16.55 -3.62 -10.83
C THR A 270 -17.98 -4.11 -10.51
N VAL A 271 -18.15 -5.42 -10.37
CA VAL A 271 -19.43 -6.02 -9.97
C VAL A 271 -19.90 -5.58 -8.57
N THR A 272 -19.04 -4.98 -7.76
CA THR A 272 -19.36 -4.50 -6.40
C THR A 272 -19.33 -2.97 -6.29
N GLY A 273 -19.32 -2.26 -7.41
CA GLY A 273 -19.26 -0.81 -7.49
C GLY A 273 -17.90 -0.29 -8.01
N PRO A 274 -17.69 1.03 -8.02
CA PRO A 274 -16.48 1.64 -8.54
C PRO A 274 -15.25 1.25 -7.70
N ALA A 275 -14.11 1.07 -8.36
CA ALA A 275 -12.81 0.84 -7.76
C ALA A 275 -11.80 1.87 -8.26
N VAL A 276 -10.81 2.19 -7.44
CA VAL A 276 -9.78 3.16 -7.77
C VAL A 276 -8.41 2.50 -7.85
N VAL A 277 -7.64 2.83 -8.90
CA VAL A 277 -6.24 2.45 -9.06
C VAL A 277 -5.38 3.68 -8.82
N VAL A 278 -4.47 3.59 -7.85
CA VAL A 278 -3.57 4.70 -7.51
C VAL A 278 -2.12 4.27 -7.70
N GLY A 279 -1.41 5.03 -8.53
CA GLY A 279 0.05 4.99 -8.63
C GLY A 279 0.68 6.03 -7.74
N VAL A 280 1.81 5.69 -7.10
CA VAL A 280 2.57 6.62 -6.27
C VAL A 280 3.95 6.90 -6.89
N PRO A 281 4.49 8.13 -6.82
CA PRO A 281 5.87 8.44 -7.20
C PRO A 281 6.89 7.65 -6.38
N SER A 282 8.14 7.61 -6.86
CA SER A 282 9.25 7.02 -6.11
C SER A 282 9.48 7.76 -4.79
N ALA A 283 9.62 7.00 -3.70
CA ALA A 283 9.86 7.56 -2.37
C ALA A 283 11.28 8.15 -2.17
N SER A 284 12.19 7.92 -3.12
CA SER A 284 13.59 8.39 -3.05
C SER A 284 13.97 9.37 -4.15
N GLU A 285 13.06 9.69 -5.07
CA GLU A 285 13.37 10.52 -6.23
C GLU A 285 13.67 11.95 -5.84
N ALA A 286 14.81 12.46 -6.33
CA ALA A 286 15.20 13.83 -6.11
C ALA A 286 14.19 14.79 -6.74
N VAL A 287 13.86 15.84 -6.00
CA VAL A 287 13.01 16.90 -6.52
C VAL A 287 13.71 17.54 -7.71
N SER A 288 13.08 17.46 -8.87
CA SER A 288 13.57 18.05 -10.11
C SER A 288 12.46 18.85 -10.80
N GLY A 289 12.52 20.17 -10.72
CA GLY A 289 11.60 21.03 -11.45
C GLY A 289 10.30 21.36 -10.70
N ARG A 290 9.15 21.21 -11.36
CA ARG A 290 7.89 21.85 -10.93
C ARG A 290 7.00 21.00 -10.02
N ILE A 291 7.29 19.72 -9.82
CA ILE A 291 6.43 18.78 -9.10
C ILE A 291 7.27 18.07 -8.04
N PRO A 292 6.79 17.98 -6.80
CA PRO A 292 7.44 17.15 -5.77
C PRO A 292 7.56 15.72 -6.27
N ALA A 293 8.77 15.18 -6.35
CA ALA A 293 8.99 13.85 -6.90
C ALA A 293 8.79 12.78 -5.81
N ALA A 294 9.52 12.87 -4.70
CA ALA A 294 9.41 11.90 -3.62
C ALA A 294 8.12 12.10 -2.81
N ARG A 295 7.33 11.03 -2.72
CA ARG A 295 6.01 11.09 -2.11
C ARG A 295 5.60 9.75 -1.54
N TYR A 296 4.74 9.76 -0.50
CA TYR A 296 3.87 8.66 -0.12
C TYR A 296 2.41 9.13 -0.06
N ASN A 297 1.47 8.20 -0.09
CA ASN A 297 0.05 8.47 0.11
C ASN A 297 -0.43 7.81 1.40
N GLU A 298 -1.22 8.53 2.19
CA GLU A 298 -1.98 8.02 3.32
C GLU A 298 -3.43 7.84 2.88
N TYR A 299 -4.00 6.67 3.14
CA TYR A 299 -5.42 6.37 2.88
C TYR A 299 -6.12 6.23 4.21
N ARG A 300 -7.22 6.93 4.37
CA ARG A 300 -8.11 6.82 5.52
C ARG A 300 -9.37 6.12 5.10
N VAL A 301 -9.61 4.96 5.69
CA VAL A 301 -10.73 4.08 5.35
C VAL A 301 -11.65 3.97 6.54
N ALA A 302 -12.93 4.25 6.34
CA ALA A 302 -13.96 4.12 7.36
C ALA A 302 -15.17 3.37 6.81
N LYS A 303 -15.76 2.49 7.63
CA LYS A 303 -17.02 1.84 7.31
C LYS A 303 -18.17 2.78 7.69
N THR A 304 -19.10 3.01 6.77
CA THR A 304 -20.28 3.83 6.98
C THR A 304 -21.54 2.96 7.05
N GLY A 305 -22.68 3.55 7.39
CA GLY A 305 -23.98 2.85 7.35
C GLY A 305 -24.40 2.40 5.94
N HIS A 306 -23.80 2.95 4.89
CA HIS A 306 -24.14 2.72 3.48
C HIS A 306 -23.03 2.06 2.66
N GLY A 307 -21.85 1.82 3.27
CA GLY A 307 -20.72 1.21 2.57
C GLY A 307 -19.36 1.64 3.13
N TRP A 308 -18.50 2.21 2.28
CA TRP A 308 -17.14 2.58 2.63
C TRP A 308 -16.82 4.02 2.21
N HIS A 309 -16.23 4.76 3.12
CA HIS A 309 -15.56 6.01 2.82
C HIS A 309 -14.06 5.76 2.71
N CYS A 310 -13.42 6.37 1.71
CA CYS A 310 -11.98 6.32 1.54
C CYS A 310 -11.47 7.67 1.02
N GLU A 311 -10.54 8.27 1.74
CA GLU A 311 -9.81 9.45 1.30
C GLU A 311 -8.31 9.16 1.14
N MET A 312 -7.66 9.92 0.28
CA MET A 312 -6.22 9.86 0.04
C MET A 312 -5.60 11.22 0.35
N ILE A 313 -4.55 11.21 1.16
CA ILE A 313 -3.72 12.37 1.47
C ILE A 313 -2.32 12.12 0.92
N GLY A 314 -1.89 12.94 -0.02
CA GLY A 314 -0.55 12.89 -0.58
C GLY A 314 0.43 13.71 0.24
N ARG A 315 1.55 13.11 0.60
CA ARG A 315 2.61 13.78 1.38
C ARG A 315 3.92 13.72 0.61
N ALA A 316 4.51 14.86 0.33
CA ALA A 316 5.68 14.98 -0.52
C ALA A 316 6.79 15.81 0.11
N VAL A 317 8.03 15.57 -0.29
CA VAL A 317 9.19 16.35 0.15
C VAL A 317 9.25 17.66 -0.63
N ALA A 318 9.34 18.78 0.08
CA ALA A 318 9.58 20.09 -0.52
C ALA A 318 11.05 20.29 -0.90
N ASP A 319 11.29 21.08 -1.96
CA ASP A 319 12.57 21.21 -2.65
C ASP A 319 13.70 21.83 -1.81
N SER A 320 13.38 22.80 -0.95
CA SER A 320 14.41 23.68 -0.38
C SER A 320 14.79 23.33 1.07
N GLU A 321 13.93 22.63 1.81
CA GLU A 321 14.09 22.50 3.27
C GLU A 321 14.04 21.05 3.75
N LEU A 322 13.92 20.07 2.84
CA LEU A 322 13.79 18.64 3.17
C LEU A 322 12.72 18.38 4.24
N HIS A 323 11.60 19.10 4.17
CA HIS A 323 10.42 18.84 5.00
C HIS A 323 9.29 18.19 4.19
N VAL A 324 8.41 17.45 4.85
CA VAL A 324 7.26 16.80 4.23
C VAL A 324 6.02 17.66 4.45
N TRP A 325 5.27 17.89 3.37
CA TRP A 325 4.03 18.64 3.41
C TRP A 325 2.89 17.88 2.73
N GLU A 326 1.66 18.24 3.05
CA GLU A 326 0.48 17.71 2.40
C GLU A 326 0.30 18.39 1.03
N CYS A 327 0.50 17.62 -0.04
CA CYS A 327 0.47 18.13 -1.41
C CYS A 327 -0.82 17.82 -2.17
N GLU A 328 -1.65 16.91 -1.66
CA GLU A 328 -2.93 16.54 -2.26
C GLU A 328 -3.86 15.97 -1.19
N HIS A 329 -5.16 16.29 -1.31
CA HIS A 329 -6.23 15.63 -0.57
C HIS A 329 -7.36 15.30 -1.55
N ARG A 330 -7.81 14.03 -1.56
CA ARG A 330 -8.83 13.56 -2.48
C ARG A 330 -9.73 12.53 -1.82
N ILE A 331 -11.03 12.67 -1.97
CA ILE A 331 -11.99 11.62 -1.67
C ILE A 331 -11.98 10.64 -2.83
N LEU A 332 -11.67 9.38 -2.55
CA LEU A 332 -11.61 8.30 -3.53
C LEU A 332 -12.92 7.50 -3.57
N ARG A 333 -13.63 7.45 -2.45
CA ARG A 333 -14.92 6.77 -2.33
C ARG A 333 -15.76 7.47 -1.29
N GLU A 334 -16.98 7.77 -1.64
CA GLU A 334 -18.02 8.30 -0.78
C GLU A 334 -19.27 7.43 -0.93
N SER A 335 -19.76 6.90 0.18
CA SER A 335 -20.94 6.03 0.19
C SER A 335 -21.86 6.33 1.37
#